data_26c28961b4b9859bcccb5c26fb3f9e66
#
_entry.id   26c28961b4b9859bcccb5c26fb3f9e66
#
_cell.length_a   1.000
_cell.length_b   1.000
_cell.length_c   1.000
_cell.angle_alpha   90.00
_cell.angle_beta   90.00
_cell.angle_gamma   90.00
#
_symmetry.space_group_name_H-M   'P 1'
#
loop_
_entity.id
_entity.type
_entity.pdbx_description
1 polymer ?
#
loop_
_entity_poly.entity_id
_entity_poly.type
_entity_poly.pdbx_seq_one_letter_code
_entity_poly.pdbx_strand_id
1 'polypeptide(L)'
;YAVEVKFGGYVRVENRDGRNYFIQDGYQTVRAVPYDVPVVGYGNNVVNTLRIWDAEADQEFCLDSFDKGEYEKAVEQQNLAKTIVEVLYPNDNHYAGKELRLRQQYFFISASVQRAILKFKEKNSDIHKLPEKITFQMNDTHPTVAVAELMRILMDEEGLEWDDAWDITTRTCAYTNHTIMAEALEKWPIELFSRLLPRIYQIVEEINRRFVLKIQSMYPGNQDKVKNMAILYDGQVKMAHLAIAGSYSVNGVAALHTKILEERELKDFYEMRPEQFNNKTNGITQRRFLLHGNPLLASWITDKIGDEWIVKLSNLKKLKVYATDEKYQQEFMNIKYQNKIRLANYIKEHNGVDVDPRSIFDVQVKRLHEYKRQLLNILHVMYQYNELKTNPSYDMYPTTYIFGAKASAGYKRAKLIIKLINSVADVINNDASIKGKIKVVFIENYRVSNAELIFAAADVSEQISTASREASGTGNMKFMLNGAVTLGT
;
A
#
# COMPACT_ATOMS: atom_id res chain seq x y z
N TYR A 1 25.82 10.28 -4.68
CA TYR A 1 24.62 10.66 -3.94
C TYR A 1 23.99 9.51 -3.14
N ALA A 2 24.70 8.37 -3.00
CA ALA A 2 24.35 7.31 -2.08
C ALA A 2 24.46 7.81 -0.62
N VAL A 3 23.68 7.19 0.28
CA VAL A 3 23.73 7.46 1.72
C VAL A 3 23.89 6.15 2.49
N GLU A 4 24.46 6.23 3.67
CA GLU A 4 24.65 5.07 4.55
C GLU A 4 23.47 4.90 5.49
N VAL A 5 23.04 3.65 5.65
CA VAL A 5 22.01 3.22 6.62
C VAL A 5 22.64 2.22 7.58
N LYS A 6 22.50 2.49 8.88
CA LYS A 6 23.15 1.74 9.96
C LYS A 6 22.15 0.83 10.67
N PHE A 7 22.54 -0.43 10.90
CA PHE A 7 21.74 -1.42 11.60
C PHE A 7 22.50 -2.06 12.76
N GLY A 8 21.81 -2.30 13.86
CA GLY A 8 22.36 -3.00 15.02
C GLY A 8 23.42 -2.19 15.78
N GLY A 9 24.31 -2.89 16.45
CA GLY A 9 25.30 -2.27 17.33
C GLY A 9 24.71 -1.85 18.67
N TYR A 10 25.35 -0.87 19.28
CA TYR A 10 24.94 -0.28 20.56
C TYR A 10 25.21 1.24 20.56
N VAL A 11 24.52 1.94 21.44
CA VAL A 11 24.68 3.40 21.58
C VAL A 11 25.43 3.69 22.87
N ARG A 12 26.55 4.41 22.76
CA ARG A 12 27.23 5.01 23.90
C ARG A 12 26.96 6.50 23.96
N VAL A 13 26.95 7.04 25.15
CA VAL A 13 26.74 8.46 25.40
C VAL A 13 28.05 9.10 25.83
N GLU A 14 28.48 10.13 25.13
CA GLU A 14 29.61 10.97 25.52
C GLU A 14 29.11 12.36 25.96
N ASN A 15 29.48 12.78 27.16
CA ASN A 15 29.21 14.12 27.58
C ASN A 15 30.43 15.00 27.20
N ARG A 16 30.19 16.01 26.36
CA ARG A 16 31.20 17.01 25.97
C ARG A 16 30.62 18.38 26.26
N ASP A 17 31.31 19.14 27.12
CA ASP A 17 30.91 20.49 27.50
C ASP A 17 29.46 20.63 28.00
N GLY A 18 28.99 19.62 28.75
CA GLY A 18 27.62 19.57 29.30
C GLY A 18 26.54 19.10 28.33
N ARG A 19 26.90 18.75 27.11
CA ARG A 19 26.01 18.21 26.10
C ARG A 19 26.25 16.71 25.90
N ASN A 20 25.18 15.93 25.79
CA ASN A 20 25.24 14.52 25.48
C ASN A 20 25.26 14.30 23.96
N TYR A 21 26.24 13.50 23.52
CA TYR A 21 26.38 13.01 22.15
C TYR A 21 26.09 11.49 22.14
N PHE A 22 25.21 11.07 21.25
CA PHE A 22 24.83 9.68 21.10
C PHE A 22 25.58 9.07 19.92
N ILE A 23 26.49 8.16 20.21
CA ILE A 23 27.36 7.54 19.23
C ILE A 23 26.99 6.08 19.09
N GLN A 24 26.62 5.67 17.89
CA GLN A 24 26.34 4.28 17.59
C GLN A 24 27.64 3.58 17.17
N ASP A 25 27.99 2.50 17.82
CA ASP A 25 29.16 1.69 17.55
C ASP A 25 28.77 0.23 17.25
N GLY A 26 29.66 -0.53 16.57
CA GLY A 26 29.43 -1.94 16.25
C GLY A 26 28.26 -2.20 15.29
N TYR A 27 27.86 -1.19 14.53
CA TYR A 27 26.78 -1.29 13.55
C TYR A 27 27.25 -1.91 12.24
N GLN A 28 26.28 -2.43 11.50
CA GLN A 28 26.43 -2.83 10.12
C GLN A 28 25.94 -1.68 9.21
N THR A 29 26.71 -1.35 8.18
CA THR A 29 26.36 -0.35 7.18
C THR A 29 25.83 -1.00 5.90
N VAL A 30 24.78 -0.43 5.35
CA VAL A 30 24.30 -0.71 4.00
C VAL A 30 24.23 0.62 3.25
N ARG A 31 24.82 0.67 2.07
CA ARG A 31 24.81 1.85 1.20
C ARG A 31 23.54 1.86 0.35
N ALA A 32 22.72 2.90 0.51
CA ALA A 32 21.51 3.09 -0.29
C ALA A 32 21.84 3.95 -1.52
N VAL A 33 21.59 3.39 -2.71
CA VAL A 33 21.85 4.02 -4.01
C VAL A 33 20.54 4.41 -4.68
N PRO A 34 20.29 5.70 -4.97
CA PRO A 34 19.03 6.15 -5.54
C PRO A 34 18.96 5.92 -7.04
N TYR A 35 17.80 5.46 -7.51
CA TYR A 35 17.43 5.40 -8.93
C TYR A 35 16.15 6.23 -9.13
N ASP A 36 16.22 7.23 -9.99
CA ASP A 36 15.14 8.15 -10.24
C ASP A 36 14.42 7.84 -11.55
N VAL A 37 13.10 7.65 -11.45
CA VAL A 37 12.22 7.47 -12.59
C VAL A 37 11.40 8.76 -12.77
N PRO A 38 11.44 9.44 -13.92
CA PRO A 38 10.66 10.63 -14.16
C PRO A 38 9.17 10.29 -14.31
N VAL A 39 8.32 11.04 -13.61
CA VAL A 39 6.86 10.99 -13.75
C VAL A 39 6.39 12.28 -14.39
N VAL A 40 6.14 12.23 -15.68
CA VAL A 40 5.80 13.41 -16.49
C VAL A 40 4.34 13.80 -16.30
N GLY A 41 4.10 15.07 -16.03
CA GLY A 41 2.76 15.64 -15.97
C GLY A 41 2.11 15.74 -17.36
N TYR A 42 0.78 15.61 -17.41
CA TYR A 42 0.03 15.69 -18.66
C TYR A 42 -0.22 17.15 -19.06
N GLY A 43 0.24 17.56 -20.24
CA GLY A 43 0.00 18.89 -20.80
C GLY A 43 0.55 20.06 -19.98
N ASN A 44 1.59 19.83 -19.17
CA ASN A 44 2.26 20.86 -18.37
C ASN A 44 3.77 20.63 -18.30
N ASN A 45 4.50 21.54 -17.68
CA ASN A 45 5.96 21.48 -17.54
C ASN A 45 6.43 20.84 -16.22
N VAL A 46 5.58 20.05 -15.55
CA VAL A 46 5.91 19.40 -14.29
C VAL A 46 6.43 17.99 -14.56
N VAL A 47 7.58 17.66 -13.98
CA VAL A 47 8.11 16.31 -13.93
C VAL A 47 8.40 15.98 -12.48
N ASN A 48 7.63 15.05 -11.92
CA ASN A 48 7.86 14.51 -10.58
C ASN A 48 8.89 13.37 -10.64
N THR A 49 9.44 13.00 -9.51
CA THR A 49 10.41 11.93 -9.36
C THR A 49 9.81 10.80 -8.55
N LEU A 50 9.79 9.59 -9.12
CA LEU A 50 9.66 8.37 -8.35
C LEU A 50 11.07 7.86 -8.05
N ARG A 51 11.47 7.88 -6.77
CA ARG A 51 12.77 7.38 -6.33
C ARG A 51 12.63 5.99 -5.75
N ILE A 52 13.42 5.06 -6.26
CA ILE A 52 13.64 3.74 -5.70
C ILE A 52 15.09 3.62 -5.25
N TRP A 53 15.36 2.69 -4.35
CA TRP A 53 16.66 2.51 -3.74
C TRP A 53 17.18 1.11 -4.00
N ASP A 54 18.43 1.03 -4.45
CA ASP A 54 19.20 -0.21 -4.42
C ASP A 54 20.06 -0.26 -3.16
N ALA A 55 20.42 -1.45 -2.72
CA ALA A 55 21.23 -1.70 -1.54
C ALA A 55 22.56 -2.34 -1.92
N GLU A 56 23.66 -1.67 -1.57
CA GLU A 56 25.01 -2.14 -1.78
C GLU A 56 25.71 -2.37 -0.43
N ALA A 57 26.53 -3.41 -0.36
CA ALA A 57 27.40 -3.62 0.79
C ALA A 57 28.53 -2.59 0.80
N ASP A 58 28.95 -2.19 1.98
CA ASP A 58 30.15 -1.35 2.13
C ASP A 58 31.41 -2.14 1.72
N GLN A 59 31.46 -3.43 2.04
CA GLN A 59 32.44 -4.38 1.55
C GLN A 59 31.76 -5.52 0.79
N GLU A 60 31.90 -5.55 -0.51
CA GLU A 60 31.24 -6.57 -1.36
C GLU A 60 31.88 -7.95 -1.23
N PHE A 61 33.17 -8.02 -0.94
CA PHE A 61 33.95 -9.24 -0.87
C PHE A 61 35.03 -9.17 0.20
N CYS A 62 35.10 -10.16 1.08
CA CYS A 62 36.11 -10.27 2.10
C CYS A 62 37.17 -11.32 1.69
N LEU A 63 38.32 -10.84 1.17
CA LEU A 63 39.40 -11.70 0.71
C LEU A 63 39.97 -12.57 1.84
N ASP A 64 40.10 -12.02 3.04
CA ASP A 64 40.62 -12.75 4.20
C ASP A 64 39.76 -13.98 4.59
N SER A 65 38.44 -13.86 4.47
CA SER A 65 37.53 -14.99 4.69
C SER A 65 37.61 -15.99 3.54
N PHE A 66 37.73 -15.51 2.31
CA PHE A 66 37.85 -16.35 1.14
C PHE A 66 39.13 -17.21 1.19
N ASP A 67 40.26 -16.60 1.52
CA ASP A 67 41.58 -17.32 1.65
C ASP A 67 41.60 -18.36 2.75
N LYS A 68 40.72 -18.20 3.76
CA LYS A 68 40.51 -19.20 4.83
C LYS A 68 39.53 -20.30 4.44
N GLY A 69 38.96 -20.29 3.25
CA GLY A 69 37.94 -21.23 2.79
C GLY A 69 36.52 -20.94 3.31
N GLU A 70 36.29 -19.79 3.93
CA GLU A 70 35.01 -19.33 4.46
C GLU A 70 34.23 -18.60 3.32
N TYR A 71 33.89 -19.30 2.23
CA TYR A 71 33.36 -18.69 1.01
C TYR A 71 32.01 -18.00 1.20
N GLU A 72 31.10 -18.56 2.01
CA GLU A 72 29.81 -17.93 2.32
C GLU A 72 29.99 -16.61 3.08
N LYS A 73 30.92 -16.60 4.03
CA LYS A 73 31.24 -15.43 4.85
C LYS A 73 31.91 -14.33 3.99
N ALA A 74 32.67 -14.73 2.99
CA ALA A 74 33.34 -13.81 2.07
C ALA A 74 32.35 -12.90 1.30
N VAL A 75 31.10 -13.33 1.09
CA VAL A 75 30.04 -12.61 0.37
C VAL A 75 28.82 -12.29 1.27
N GLU A 76 28.91 -12.49 2.58
CA GLU A 76 27.80 -12.36 3.51
C GLU A 76 27.20 -10.96 3.51
N GLN A 77 28.02 -9.91 3.53
CA GLN A 77 27.55 -8.53 3.53
C GLN A 77 26.84 -8.17 2.21
N GLN A 78 27.36 -8.64 1.09
CA GLN A 78 26.73 -8.44 -0.22
C GLN A 78 25.36 -9.12 -0.28
N ASN A 79 25.27 -10.37 0.18
CA ASN A 79 24.02 -11.12 0.21
C ASN A 79 22.99 -10.44 1.12
N LEU A 80 23.41 -9.96 2.29
CA LEU A 80 22.52 -9.27 3.21
C LEU A 80 21.99 -7.96 2.62
N ALA A 81 22.84 -7.15 1.98
CA ALA A 81 22.42 -5.92 1.31
C ALA A 81 21.38 -6.23 0.22
N LYS A 82 21.66 -7.18 -0.67
CA LYS A 82 20.73 -7.60 -1.73
C LYS A 82 19.39 -8.10 -1.18
N THR A 83 19.42 -8.84 -0.09
CA THR A 83 18.19 -9.38 0.54
C THR A 83 17.21 -8.25 0.95
N ILE A 84 17.72 -7.06 1.30
CA ILE A 84 16.87 -5.92 1.69
C ILE A 84 15.97 -5.47 0.54
N VAL A 85 16.43 -5.52 -0.70
CA VAL A 85 15.71 -4.98 -1.87
C VAL A 85 15.15 -6.03 -2.82
N GLU A 86 15.47 -7.31 -2.63
CA GLU A 86 15.16 -8.39 -3.58
C GLU A 86 13.67 -8.74 -3.62
N VAL A 87 13.02 -8.85 -2.46
CA VAL A 87 11.61 -9.28 -2.37
C VAL A 87 10.78 -8.31 -1.53
N LEU A 88 9.78 -7.72 -2.17
CA LEU A 88 8.78 -6.91 -1.46
C LEU A 88 7.80 -7.80 -0.70
N TYR A 89 7.52 -7.48 0.57
CA TYR A 89 6.67 -8.24 1.48
C TYR A 89 7.11 -9.70 1.64
N PRO A 90 8.29 -9.95 2.20
CA PRO A 90 8.75 -11.30 2.52
C PRO A 90 7.83 -11.98 3.53
N ASN A 91 7.91 -13.31 3.62
CA ASN A 91 7.20 -14.06 4.65
C ASN A 91 7.69 -13.65 6.04
N ASP A 92 6.81 -13.11 6.86
CA ASP A 92 7.07 -12.61 8.22
C ASP A 92 6.45 -13.49 9.33
N ASN A 93 6.09 -14.72 9.03
CA ASN A 93 5.61 -15.69 10.02
C ASN A 93 6.73 -16.17 10.97
N HIS A 94 7.99 -15.91 10.65
CA HIS A 94 9.16 -16.24 11.46
C HIS A 94 9.98 -14.99 11.78
N TYR A 95 10.84 -15.10 12.80
CA TYR A 95 11.61 -13.98 13.33
C TYR A 95 12.48 -13.29 12.27
N ALA A 96 13.23 -14.06 11.48
CA ALA A 96 14.09 -13.52 10.42
C ALA A 96 13.30 -12.73 9.35
N GLY A 97 12.08 -13.16 9.01
CA GLY A 97 11.23 -12.44 8.09
C GLY A 97 10.70 -11.13 8.67
N LYS A 98 10.36 -11.10 9.96
CA LYS A 98 10.01 -9.85 10.66
C LYS A 98 11.19 -8.89 10.71
N GLU A 99 12.38 -9.38 11.01
CA GLU A 99 13.60 -8.57 11.00
C GLU A 99 13.86 -7.99 9.59
N LEU A 100 13.76 -8.80 8.54
CA LEU A 100 13.94 -8.35 7.18
C LEU A 100 12.94 -7.25 6.81
N ARG A 101 11.66 -7.39 7.17
CA ARG A 101 10.66 -6.35 6.94
C ARG A 101 10.99 -5.04 7.65
N LEU A 102 11.45 -5.11 8.90
CA LEU A 102 11.85 -3.91 9.63
C LEU A 102 13.11 -3.27 9.01
N ARG A 103 14.08 -4.10 8.55
CA ARG A 103 15.25 -3.62 7.78
C ARG A 103 14.83 -2.88 6.51
N GLN A 104 13.91 -3.44 5.75
CA GLN A 104 13.37 -2.82 4.52
C GLN A 104 12.74 -1.46 4.80
N GLN A 105 11.91 -1.36 5.84
CA GLN A 105 11.25 -0.11 6.21
C GLN A 105 12.27 0.95 6.62
N TYR A 106 13.20 0.60 7.52
CA TYR A 106 14.20 1.57 7.97
C TYR A 106 15.18 1.96 6.87
N PHE A 107 15.65 1.01 6.06
CA PHE A 107 16.51 1.26 4.91
C PHE A 107 15.91 2.32 3.98
N PHE A 108 14.68 2.09 3.54
CA PHE A 108 13.99 2.99 2.63
C PHE A 108 13.76 4.38 3.24
N ILE A 109 13.34 4.42 4.50
CA ILE A 109 12.99 5.68 5.16
C ILE A 109 14.24 6.48 5.54
N SER A 110 15.25 5.85 6.12
CA SER A 110 16.49 6.54 6.47
C SER A 110 17.15 7.16 5.23
N ALA A 111 17.25 6.39 4.14
CA ALA A 111 17.78 6.89 2.88
C ALA A 111 16.97 8.08 2.33
N SER A 112 15.65 7.99 2.38
CA SER A 112 14.75 9.03 1.85
C SER A 112 14.81 10.32 2.68
N VAL A 113 14.79 10.21 4.01
CA VAL A 113 14.85 11.38 4.92
C VAL A 113 16.21 12.05 4.83
N GLN A 114 17.32 11.29 4.88
CA GLN A 114 18.67 11.84 4.70
C GLN A 114 18.78 12.64 3.40
N ARG A 115 18.34 12.07 2.28
CA ARG A 115 18.41 12.76 0.97
C ARG A 115 17.51 13.98 0.89
N ALA A 116 16.34 13.95 1.51
CA ALA A 116 15.46 15.11 1.55
C ALA A 116 16.10 16.27 2.31
N ILE A 117 16.74 16.00 3.45
CA ILE A 117 17.44 17.01 4.26
C ILE A 117 18.66 17.54 3.52
N LEU A 118 19.49 16.67 2.92
CA LEU A 118 20.63 17.10 2.11
C LEU A 118 20.21 18.03 0.97
N LYS A 119 19.14 17.68 0.25
CA LYS A 119 18.58 18.51 -0.83
C LYS A 119 18.01 19.84 -0.31
N PHE A 120 17.38 19.82 0.86
CA PHE A 120 16.91 21.04 1.51
C PHE A 120 18.07 21.99 1.81
N LYS A 121 19.16 21.47 2.39
CA LYS A 121 20.36 22.23 2.78
C LYS A 121 21.11 22.84 1.59
N GLU A 122 20.98 22.29 0.38
CA GLU A 122 21.55 22.88 -0.84
C GLU A 122 21.04 24.31 -1.11
N LYS A 123 19.84 24.63 -0.62
CA LYS A 123 19.15 25.90 -0.88
C LYS A 123 18.76 26.68 0.37
N ASN A 124 18.90 26.08 1.55
CA ASN A 124 18.47 26.64 2.82
C ASN A 124 19.54 26.41 3.89
N SER A 125 19.94 27.47 4.57
CA SER A 125 20.92 27.40 5.65
C SER A 125 20.31 27.17 7.03
N ASP A 126 19.00 27.41 7.18
CA ASP A 126 18.29 27.34 8.45
C ASP A 126 17.36 26.11 8.46
N ILE A 127 17.73 25.09 9.25
CA ILE A 127 17.00 23.85 9.36
C ILE A 127 15.59 24.03 9.98
N HIS A 128 15.35 25.10 10.76
CA HIS A 128 14.04 25.40 11.33
C HIS A 128 12.97 25.70 10.26
N LYS A 129 13.38 26.03 9.04
CA LYS A 129 12.50 26.22 7.88
C LYS A 129 12.10 24.93 7.16
N LEU A 130 12.57 23.78 7.64
CA LEU A 130 12.24 22.49 7.03
C LEU A 130 10.72 22.28 6.87
N PRO A 131 9.86 22.54 7.89
CA PRO A 131 8.42 22.35 7.79
C PRO A 131 7.72 23.23 6.74
N GLU A 132 8.34 24.36 6.36
CA GLU A 132 7.80 25.25 5.32
C GLU A 132 8.04 24.71 3.89
N LYS A 133 8.99 23.81 3.72
CA LYS A 133 9.48 23.35 2.42
C LYS A 133 9.26 21.87 2.16
N ILE A 134 9.18 21.06 3.20
CA ILE A 134 9.09 19.60 3.10
C ILE A 134 7.96 19.08 3.98
N THR A 135 7.21 18.13 3.46
CA THR A 135 6.30 17.28 4.23
C THR A 135 6.62 15.82 3.92
N PHE A 136 6.78 15.03 4.94
CA PHE A 136 6.83 13.57 4.84
C PHE A 136 5.41 13.02 5.03
N GLN A 137 4.73 12.71 3.92
CA GLN A 137 3.43 12.06 3.96
C GLN A 137 3.63 10.56 4.14
N MET A 138 3.38 10.06 5.34
CA MET A 138 3.47 8.64 5.66
C MET A 138 2.22 7.91 5.16
N ASN A 139 2.43 7.07 4.15
CA ASN A 139 1.36 6.30 3.51
C ASN A 139 1.23 4.96 4.23
N ASP A 140 0.26 4.84 5.13
CA ASP A 140 0.11 3.78 6.13
C ASP A 140 1.24 3.85 7.20
N THR A 141 1.39 2.78 8.00
CA THR A 141 2.37 2.70 9.10
C THR A 141 3.76 2.24 8.65
N HIS A 142 3.89 1.72 7.43
CA HIS A 142 5.16 1.19 6.93
C HIS A 142 6.31 2.22 6.98
N PRO A 143 6.09 3.52 6.69
CA PRO A 143 7.13 4.54 6.79
C PRO A 143 7.20 5.26 8.15
N THR A 144 6.49 4.82 9.17
CA THR A 144 6.35 5.57 10.44
C THR A 144 7.66 5.80 11.19
N VAL A 145 8.65 4.96 10.98
CA VAL A 145 9.99 5.16 11.54
C VAL A 145 10.61 6.51 11.11
N ALA A 146 10.06 7.16 10.10
CA ALA A 146 10.45 8.52 9.67
C ALA A 146 10.38 9.55 10.81
N VAL A 147 9.42 9.42 11.74
CA VAL A 147 9.29 10.31 12.90
C VAL A 147 10.57 10.26 13.75
N ALA A 148 11.00 9.06 14.12
CA ALA A 148 12.18 8.88 14.94
C ALA A 148 13.49 9.11 14.17
N GLU A 149 13.54 8.77 12.88
CA GLU A 149 14.71 9.03 12.04
C GLU A 149 14.92 10.53 11.81
N LEU A 150 13.86 11.30 11.59
CA LEU A 150 13.97 12.75 11.49
C LEU A 150 14.48 13.37 12.80
N MET A 151 13.96 12.91 13.95
CA MET A 151 14.47 13.31 15.27
C MET A 151 15.96 13.00 15.41
N ARG A 152 16.39 11.79 15.02
CA ARG A 152 17.80 11.39 15.07
C ARG A 152 18.69 12.34 14.27
N ILE A 153 18.32 12.63 13.03
CA ILE A 153 19.11 13.52 12.19
C ILE A 153 19.15 14.93 12.78
N LEU A 154 18.00 15.46 13.20
CA LEU A 154 17.94 16.81 13.76
C LEU A 154 18.75 16.95 15.05
N MET A 155 18.76 15.95 15.92
CA MET A 155 19.50 16.00 17.18
C MET A 155 20.96 15.59 17.02
N ASP A 156 21.23 14.45 16.37
CA ASP A 156 22.56 13.83 16.39
C ASP A 156 23.47 14.40 15.28
N GLU A 157 22.91 14.87 14.15
CA GLU A 157 23.66 15.38 13.02
C GLU A 157 23.57 16.91 12.91
N GLU A 158 22.37 17.49 13.08
CA GLU A 158 22.17 18.96 13.00
C GLU A 158 22.34 19.65 14.35
N GLY A 159 22.47 18.93 15.43
CA GLY A 159 22.79 19.43 16.74
C GLY A 159 21.67 20.18 17.45
N LEU A 160 20.41 19.94 17.12
CA LEU A 160 19.27 20.56 17.81
C LEU A 160 19.03 19.94 19.19
N GLU A 161 18.45 20.71 20.09
CA GLU A 161 17.88 20.19 21.32
C GLU A 161 16.54 19.47 21.03
N TRP A 162 16.08 18.64 21.98
CA TRP A 162 14.91 17.80 21.81
C TRP A 162 13.65 18.58 21.39
N ASP A 163 13.37 19.68 22.07
CA ASP A 163 12.10 20.40 21.88
C ASP A 163 12.04 21.09 20.51
N ASP A 164 13.16 21.64 20.03
CA ASP A 164 13.27 22.21 18.68
C ASP A 164 13.16 21.10 17.60
N ALA A 165 13.85 19.98 17.79
CA ALA A 165 13.78 18.84 16.89
C ALA A 165 12.35 18.27 16.83
N TRP A 166 11.66 18.20 17.97
CA TRP A 166 10.29 17.71 18.05
C TRP A 166 9.29 18.65 17.39
N ASP A 167 9.41 19.96 17.58
CA ASP A 167 8.59 20.96 16.88
C ASP A 167 8.73 20.83 15.36
N ILE A 168 9.95 20.76 14.85
CA ILE A 168 10.22 20.57 13.42
C ILE A 168 9.61 19.24 12.94
N THR A 169 9.83 18.15 13.64
CA THR A 169 9.36 16.82 13.27
C THR A 169 7.83 16.76 13.17
N THR A 170 7.14 17.22 14.21
CA THR A 170 5.67 17.19 14.26
C THR A 170 5.01 18.13 13.27
N ARG A 171 5.69 19.13 12.75
CA ARG A 171 5.21 20.01 11.68
C ARG A 171 5.61 19.53 10.28
N THR A 172 6.49 18.53 10.18
CA THR A 172 6.98 18.00 8.91
C THR A 172 6.29 16.68 8.54
N CYS A 173 5.86 15.87 9.52
CA CYS A 173 5.25 14.57 9.29
C CYS A 173 3.72 14.66 9.23
N ALA A 174 3.13 13.90 8.30
CA ALA A 174 1.69 13.68 8.20
C ALA A 174 1.41 12.19 7.94
N TYR A 175 0.27 11.67 8.42
CA TYR A 175 -0.06 10.25 8.39
C TYR A 175 -1.40 9.99 7.70
N THR A 176 -1.40 9.09 6.73
CA THR A 176 -2.60 8.54 6.10
C THR A 176 -2.83 7.12 6.58
N ASN A 177 -3.95 6.88 7.25
CA ASN A 177 -4.37 5.54 7.66
C ASN A 177 -5.17 4.86 6.54
N HIS A 178 -4.82 3.61 6.21
CA HIS A 178 -5.52 2.78 5.23
C HIS A 178 -6.24 1.58 5.84
N THR A 179 -6.18 1.42 7.16
CA THR A 179 -6.62 0.23 7.87
C THR A 179 -7.75 0.56 8.84
N ILE A 180 -8.87 -0.19 8.76
CA ILE A 180 -9.98 -0.08 9.72
C ILE A 180 -9.80 -1.07 10.88
N MET A 181 -9.16 -2.22 10.65
CA MET A 181 -9.04 -3.29 11.63
C MET A 181 -7.92 -3.01 12.62
N ALA A 182 -8.24 -2.81 13.90
CA ALA A 182 -7.25 -2.58 14.95
C ALA A 182 -6.20 -3.70 15.05
N GLU A 183 -6.62 -4.96 14.80
CA GLU A 183 -5.72 -6.13 14.79
C GLU A 183 -4.70 -6.11 13.65
N ALA A 184 -4.96 -5.35 12.58
CA ALA A 184 -4.07 -5.21 11.43
C ALA A 184 -3.14 -3.98 11.54
N LEU A 185 -3.25 -3.17 12.59
CA LEU A 185 -2.31 -2.10 12.87
C LEU A 185 -0.94 -2.68 13.22
N GLU A 186 0.09 -2.19 12.54
CA GLU A 186 1.46 -2.71 12.63
C GLU A 186 2.06 -2.53 14.02
N LYS A 187 2.68 -3.59 14.53
CA LYS A 187 3.38 -3.64 15.82
C LYS A 187 4.70 -4.38 15.64
N TRP A 188 5.73 -3.93 16.36
CA TRP A 188 7.00 -4.60 16.39
C TRP A 188 7.35 -5.03 17.81
N PRO A 189 7.87 -6.26 18.05
CA PRO A 189 8.42 -6.61 19.34
C PRO A 189 9.55 -5.64 19.73
N ILE A 190 9.51 -5.14 20.95
CA ILE A 190 10.53 -4.19 21.46
C ILE A 190 11.93 -4.82 21.35
N GLU A 191 12.07 -6.10 21.69
CA GLU A 191 13.37 -6.81 21.58
C GLU A 191 13.94 -6.75 20.16
N LEU A 192 13.14 -7.03 19.14
CA LEU A 192 13.57 -6.95 17.74
C LEU A 192 13.92 -5.53 17.36
N PHE A 193 13.03 -4.58 17.69
CA PHE A 193 13.16 -3.18 17.29
C PHE A 193 14.39 -2.52 17.93
N SER A 194 14.60 -2.73 19.25
CA SER A 194 15.72 -2.16 20.00
C SER A 194 17.07 -2.76 19.59
N ARG A 195 17.11 -4.06 19.30
CA ARG A 195 18.33 -4.73 18.83
C ARG A 195 18.73 -4.28 17.42
N LEU A 196 17.77 -4.16 16.51
CA LEU A 196 18.05 -3.81 15.14
C LEU A 196 18.30 -2.31 14.95
N LEU A 197 17.60 -1.45 15.70
CA LEU A 197 17.59 0.00 15.57
C LEU A 197 17.81 0.66 16.94
N PRO A 198 18.96 0.46 17.60
CA PRO A 198 19.14 0.84 19.00
C PRO A 198 18.99 2.34 19.24
N ARG A 199 19.51 3.21 18.36
CA ARG A 199 19.37 4.66 18.50
C ARG A 199 17.93 5.12 18.25
N ILE A 200 17.28 4.59 17.24
CA ILE A 200 15.88 4.86 16.92
C ILE A 200 14.98 4.45 18.08
N TYR A 201 15.25 3.30 18.70
CA TYR A 201 14.49 2.84 19.85
C TYR A 201 14.58 3.80 21.05
N GLN A 202 15.79 4.29 21.38
CA GLN A 202 15.97 5.29 22.44
C GLN A 202 15.11 6.55 22.19
N ILE A 203 15.03 6.99 20.93
CA ILE A 203 14.21 8.14 20.56
C ILE A 203 12.72 7.82 20.70
N VAL A 204 12.28 6.65 20.23
CA VAL A 204 10.88 6.19 20.39
C VAL A 204 10.51 6.06 21.88
N GLU A 205 11.40 5.56 22.70
CA GLU A 205 11.20 5.43 24.15
C GLU A 205 10.99 6.81 24.80
N GLU A 206 11.80 7.80 24.46
CA GLU A 206 11.66 9.16 24.98
C GLU A 206 10.40 9.87 24.42
N ILE A 207 10.06 9.65 23.14
CA ILE A 207 8.77 10.12 22.59
C ILE A 207 7.61 9.52 23.37
N ASN A 208 7.63 8.22 23.62
CA ASN A 208 6.60 7.54 24.40
C ASN A 208 6.51 8.09 25.83
N ARG A 209 7.65 8.26 26.50
CA ARG A 209 7.68 8.80 27.88
C ARG A 209 7.01 10.18 27.95
N ARG A 210 7.38 11.10 27.07
CA ARG A 210 6.79 12.44 27.00
C ARG A 210 5.31 12.41 26.62
N PHE A 211 4.95 11.56 25.68
CA PHE A 211 3.57 11.41 25.25
C PHE A 211 2.65 10.85 26.36
N VAL A 212 3.13 9.85 27.11
CA VAL A 212 2.41 9.29 28.26
C VAL A 212 2.23 10.35 29.35
N LEU A 213 3.27 11.14 29.66
CA LEU A 213 3.14 12.26 30.63
C LEU A 213 2.09 13.28 30.17
N LYS A 214 2.02 13.57 28.88
CA LYS A 214 0.99 14.46 28.33
C LYS A 214 -0.43 13.87 28.51
N ILE A 215 -0.60 12.58 28.21
CA ILE A 215 -1.89 11.88 28.41
C ILE A 215 -2.28 11.93 29.90
N GLN A 216 -1.38 11.62 30.81
CA GLN A 216 -1.64 11.65 32.26
C GLN A 216 -1.99 13.05 32.76
N SER A 217 -1.37 14.09 32.21
CA SER A 217 -1.69 15.49 32.54
C SER A 217 -3.08 15.90 32.06
N MET A 218 -3.49 15.44 30.87
CA MET A 218 -4.81 15.76 30.30
C MET A 218 -5.95 14.91 30.89
N TYR A 219 -5.64 13.68 31.32
CA TYR A 219 -6.60 12.72 31.83
C TYR A 219 -6.09 12.10 33.15
N PRO A 220 -6.05 12.88 34.26
CA PRO A 220 -5.48 12.41 35.51
C PRO A 220 -6.18 11.14 36.02
N GLY A 221 -5.40 10.13 36.39
CA GLY A 221 -5.90 8.86 36.93
C GLY A 221 -6.50 7.88 35.91
N ASN A 222 -6.62 8.27 34.63
CA ASN A 222 -7.21 7.42 33.61
C ASN A 222 -6.14 6.51 32.98
N GLN A 223 -5.95 5.32 33.57
CA GLN A 223 -4.98 4.33 33.08
C GLN A 223 -5.38 3.70 31.75
N ASP A 224 -6.67 3.63 31.43
CA ASP A 224 -7.16 3.07 30.17
C ASP A 224 -6.73 3.97 28.99
N LYS A 225 -6.80 5.28 29.14
CA LYS A 225 -6.29 6.22 28.12
C LYS A 225 -4.78 6.01 27.89
N VAL A 226 -3.99 5.84 28.95
CA VAL A 226 -2.56 5.54 28.81
C VAL A 226 -2.35 4.24 28.05
N LYS A 227 -3.02 3.17 28.44
CA LYS A 227 -2.94 1.85 27.79
C LYS A 227 -3.32 1.91 26.30
N ASN A 228 -4.40 2.62 25.98
CA ASN A 228 -4.93 2.69 24.62
C ASN A 228 -4.06 3.54 23.68
N MET A 229 -3.37 4.54 24.21
CA MET A 229 -2.65 5.55 23.41
C MET A 229 -1.13 5.40 23.46
N ALA A 230 -0.55 4.74 24.47
CA ALA A 230 0.90 4.57 24.57
C ALA A 230 1.49 3.95 23.31
N ILE A 231 2.67 4.44 22.91
CA ILE A 231 3.43 3.93 21.76
C ILE A 231 4.09 2.60 22.13
N LEU A 232 4.67 2.53 23.34
CA LEU A 232 5.26 1.32 23.90
C LEU A 232 4.29 0.73 24.93
N TYR A 233 3.77 -0.43 24.62
CA TYR A 233 2.86 -1.14 25.53
C TYR A 233 2.89 -2.65 25.25
N ASP A 234 2.85 -3.46 26.32
CA ASP A 234 2.81 -4.92 26.23
C ASP A 234 3.93 -5.52 25.37
N GLY A 235 5.15 -5.03 25.57
CA GLY A 235 6.35 -5.52 24.85
C GLY A 235 6.36 -5.17 23.34
N GLN A 236 5.49 -4.26 22.88
CA GLN A 236 5.35 -3.90 21.47
C GLN A 236 5.57 -2.41 21.24
N VAL A 237 6.13 -2.08 20.07
CA VAL A 237 6.14 -0.73 19.48
C VAL A 237 4.93 -0.62 18.57
N LYS A 238 3.96 0.24 18.92
CA LYS A 238 2.72 0.47 18.14
C LYS A 238 2.95 1.58 17.12
N MET A 239 3.11 1.21 15.86
CA MET A 239 3.53 2.14 14.82
C MET A 239 2.48 3.22 14.50
N ALA A 240 1.18 2.88 14.48
CA ALA A 240 0.13 3.87 14.28
C ALA A 240 0.12 4.94 15.38
N HIS A 241 0.38 4.56 16.63
CA HIS A 241 0.44 5.49 17.75
C HIS A 241 1.64 6.44 17.63
N LEU A 242 2.79 5.92 17.19
CA LEU A 242 3.97 6.75 16.89
C LEU A 242 3.69 7.73 15.74
N ALA A 243 3.04 7.26 14.66
CA ALA A 243 2.67 8.10 13.53
C ALA A 243 1.74 9.25 13.94
N ILE A 244 0.72 8.97 14.77
CA ILE A 244 -0.23 9.98 15.24
C ILE A 244 0.47 10.98 16.18
N ALA A 245 1.29 10.49 17.11
CA ALA A 245 2.02 11.36 18.03
C ALA A 245 2.95 12.35 17.30
N GLY A 246 3.60 11.88 16.22
CA GLY A 246 4.60 12.63 15.45
C GLY A 246 4.08 13.41 14.24
N SER A 247 2.77 13.44 13.99
CA SER A 247 2.20 14.07 12.80
C SER A 247 1.34 15.30 13.12
N TYR A 248 1.34 16.29 12.23
CA TYR A 248 0.40 17.42 12.32
C TYR A 248 -0.99 17.08 11.76
N SER A 249 -1.09 16.08 10.90
CA SER A 249 -2.32 15.70 10.22
C SER A 249 -2.44 14.19 10.12
N VAL A 250 -3.61 13.67 10.44
CA VAL A 250 -3.99 12.24 10.30
C VAL A 250 -5.25 12.19 9.45
N ASN A 251 -5.20 11.49 8.33
CA ASN A 251 -6.39 11.35 7.51
C ASN A 251 -6.79 9.89 7.29
N GLY A 252 -8.12 9.69 7.24
CA GLY A 252 -8.70 8.53 6.61
C GLY A 252 -8.84 8.72 5.11
N VAL A 253 -9.24 7.66 4.39
CA VAL A 253 -9.26 7.61 2.91
C VAL A 253 -10.66 7.55 2.31
N ALA A 254 -11.70 7.67 3.13
CA ALA A 254 -13.10 7.85 2.76
C ALA A 254 -13.86 8.46 3.95
N ALA A 255 -14.97 9.13 3.72
CA ALA A 255 -15.76 9.77 4.78
C ALA A 255 -16.17 8.78 5.87
N LEU A 256 -16.71 7.62 5.49
CA LEU A 256 -17.09 6.57 6.45
C LEU A 256 -15.87 6.01 7.20
N HIS A 257 -14.76 5.79 6.50
CA HIS A 257 -13.52 5.32 7.12
C HIS A 257 -13.04 6.31 8.17
N THR A 258 -12.96 7.58 7.83
CA THR A 258 -12.53 8.65 8.75
C THR A 258 -13.43 8.70 9.99
N LYS A 259 -14.75 8.61 9.81
CA LYS A 259 -15.71 8.57 10.92
C LYS A 259 -15.48 7.35 11.83
N ILE A 260 -15.19 6.18 11.27
CA ILE A 260 -14.87 4.98 12.05
C ILE A 260 -13.58 5.17 12.86
N LEU A 261 -12.56 5.79 12.27
CA LEU A 261 -11.32 6.12 12.99
C LEU A 261 -11.60 7.07 14.17
N GLU A 262 -12.37 8.12 13.95
CA GLU A 262 -12.68 9.15 14.96
C GLU A 262 -13.57 8.62 16.09
N GLU A 263 -14.57 7.79 15.78
CA GLU A 263 -15.56 7.33 16.76
C GLU A 263 -15.19 6.01 17.45
N ARG A 264 -14.29 5.20 16.86
CA ARG A 264 -13.97 3.85 17.33
C ARG A 264 -12.48 3.59 17.44
N GLU A 265 -11.78 3.38 16.30
CA GLU A 265 -10.44 2.79 16.28
C GLU A 265 -9.38 3.70 16.89
N LEU A 266 -9.48 5.01 16.67
CA LEU A 266 -8.55 6.04 17.17
C LEU A 266 -9.26 7.09 18.02
N LYS A 267 -10.39 6.73 18.61
CA LYS A 267 -11.26 7.62 19.38
C LYS A 267 -10.48 8.41 20.44
N ASP A 268 -9.64 7.76 21.22
CA ASP A 268 -8.88 8.41 22.29
C ASP A 268 -7.92 9.48 21.76
N PHE A 269 -7.34 9.26 20.60
CA PHE A 269 -6.49 10.25 19.92
C PHE A 269 -7.31 11.40 19.35
N TYR A 270 -8.48 11.10 18.78
CA TYR A 270 -9.41 12.11 18.26
C TYR A 270 -9.93 13.01 19.38
N GLU A 271 -10.34 12.45 20.50
CA GLU A 271 -10.77 13.22 21.68
C GLU A 271 -9.66 14.13 22.22
N MET A 272 -8.40 13.70 22.13
CA MET A 272 -7.24 14.47 22.58
C MET A 272 -6.91 15.64 21.63
N ARG A 273 -7.02 15.43 20.31
CA ARG A 273 -6.64 16.39 19.26
C ARG A 273 -7.55 16.27 18.03
N PRO A 274 -8.82 16.69 18.12
CA PRO A 274 -9.77 16.53 17.00
C PRO A 274 -9.36 17.28 15.75
N GLU A 275 -8.67 18.41 15.88
CA GLU A 275 -8.19 19.22 14.75
C GLU A 275 -7.13 18.53 13.89
N GLN A 276 -6.49 17.49 14.41
CA GLN A 276 -5.50 16.68 13.69
C GLN A 276 -6.14 15.79 12.63
N PHE A 277 -7.40 15.36 12.85
CA PHE A 277 -8.07 14.39 12.01
C PHE A 277 -8.83 15.02 10.87
N ASN A 278 -8.77 14.40 9.71
CA ASN A 278 -9.50 14.85 8.52
C ASN A 278 -9.68 13.72 7.51
N ASN A 279 -10.57 13.94 6.54
CA ASN A 279 -10.80 13.01 5.44
C ASN A 279 -10.13 13.47 4.15
N LYS A 280 -9.42 12.56 3.50
CA LYS A 280 -8.94 12.70 2.12
C LYS A 280 -9.39 11.46 1.33
N THR A 281 -10.55 11.56 0.71
CA THR A 281 -11.10 10.45 -0.09
C THR A 281 -10.11 10.04 -1.18
N ASN A 282 -9.83 8.73 -1.27
CA ASN A 282 -9.02 8.18 -2.33
C ASN A 282 -9.62 8.52 -3.71
N GLY A 283 -8.75 8.61 -4.70
CA GLY A 283 -9.12 8.81 -6.09
C GLY A 283 -8.26 7.98 -7.02
N ILE A 284 -8.54 8.11 -8.30
CA ILE A 284 -7.79 7.47 -9.38
C ILE A 284 -7.49 8.50 -10.45
N THR A 285 -6.49 8.23 -11.29
CA THR A 285 -6.22 9.07 -12.45
C THR A 285 -6.92 8.53 -13.70
N GLN A 286 -7.76 9.34 -14.32
CA GLN A 286 -8.41 9.05 -15.58
C GLN A 286 -7.42 8.91 -16.75
N ARG A 287 -6.24 9.49 -16.63
CA ARG A 287 -5.19 9.37 -17.65
C ARG A 287 -4.70 7.94 -17.78
N ARG A 288 -4.35 7.27 -16.69
CA ARG A 288 -3.96 5.86 -16.73
C ARG A 288 -5.14 4.94 -16.98
N PHE A 289 -6.23 5.09 -16.21
CA PHE A 289 -7.30 4.09 -16.15
C PHE A 289 -8.42 4.29 -17.17
N LEU A 290 -8.40 5.37 -17.97
CA LEU A 290 -9.31 5.57 -19.10
C LEU A 290 -8.54 5.94 -20.37
N LEU A 291 -7.80 7.06 -20.40
CA LEU A 291 -7.12 7.50 -21.61
C LEU A 291 -6.13 6.46 -22.13
N HIS A 292 -5.27 5.93 -21.27
CA HIS A 292 -4.28 4.91 -21.62
C HIS A 292 -4.87 3.49 -21.62
N GLY A 293 -5.61 3.11 -20.57
CA GLY A 293 -6.10 1.73 -20.38
C GLY A 293 -7.24 1.35 -21.34
N ASN A 294 -8.03 2.32 -21.81
CA ASN A 294 -9.19 2.09 -22.68
C ASN A 294 -9.24 3.12 -23.80
N PRO A 295 -8.32 3.06 -24.77
CA PRO A 295 -8.21 4.06 -25.84
C PRO A 295 -9.45 4.14 -26.72
N LEU A 296 -10.18 3.02 -26.91
CA LEU A 296 -11.41 3.01 -27.69
C LEU A 296 -12.49 3.87 -27.01
N LEU A 297 -12.70 3.69 -25.71
CA LEU A 297 -13.66 4.49 -24.95
C LEU A 297 -13.20 5.94 -24.85
N ALA A 298 -11.92 6.18 -24.63
CA ALA A 298 -11.34 7.52 -24.55
C ALA A 298 -11.54 8.31 -25.86
N SER A 299 -11.30 7.68 -27.01
CA SER A 299 -11.54 8.28 -28.33
C SER A 299 -13.02 8.63 -28.52
N TRP A 300 -13.91 7.67 -28.23
CA TRP A 300 -15.36 7.89 -28.33
C TRP A 300 -15.84 9.05 -27.45
N ILE A 301 -15.36 9.12 -26.20
CA ILE A 301 -15.68 10.23 -25.29
C ILE A 301 -15.20 11.56 -25.88
N THR A 302 -13.96 11.61 -26.36
CA THR A 302 -13.36 12.82 -26.92
C THR A 302 -14.12 13.32 -28.15
N ASP A 303 -14.58 12.40 -29.01
CA ASP A 303 -15.42 12.76 -30.18
C ASP A 303 -16.76 13.38 -29.79
N LYS A 304 -17.33 13.02 -28.64
CA LYS A 304 -18.63 13.49 -28.20
C LYS A 304 -18.56 14.78 -27.38
N ILE A 305 -17.56 14.93 -26.52
CA ILE A 305 -17.53 16.03 -25.53
C ILE A 305 -16.23 16.86 -25.53
N GLY A 306 -15.29 16.58 -26.45
CA GLY A 306 -13.96 17.20 -26.46
C GLY A 306 -13.01 16.54 -25.46
N ASP A 307 -11.77 17.01 -25.38
CA ASP A 307 -10.67 16.42 -24.63
C ASP A 307 -10.46 16.98 -23.22
N GLU A 308 -11.22 18.01 -22.84
CA GLU A 308 -11.09 18.64 -21.53
C GLU A 308 -11.25 17.68 -20.33
N TRP A 309 -11.97 16.57 -20.51
CA TRP A 309 -12.15 15.55 -19.47
C TRP A 309 -10.83 14.91 -19.00
N ILE A 310 -9.80 14.91 -19.85
CA ILE A 310 -8.48 14.34 -19.57
C ILE A 310 -7.83 15.02 -18.36
N VAL A 311 -8.04 16.33 -18.21
CA VAL A 311 -7.54 17.12 -17.08
C VAL A 311 -8.63 17.45 -16.06
N LYS A 312 -9.90 17.52 -16.49
CA LYS A 312 -11.05 17.84 -15.63
C LYS A 312 -12.12 16.75 -15.73
N LEU A 313 -11.98 15.72 -14.87
CA LEU A 313 -12.82 14.50 -14.90
C LEU A 313 -14.33 14.83 -14.83
N SER A 314 -14.72 15.89 -14.13
CA SER A 314 -16.13 16.30 -14.01
C SER A 314 -16.81 16.60 -15.36
N ASN A 315 -16.04 16.85 -16.43
CA ASN A 315 -16.58 17.05 -17.78
C ASN A 315 -17.24 15.80 -18.36
N LEU A 316 -16.93 14.60 -17.84
CA LEU A 316 -17.66 13.36 -18.20
C LEU A 316 -19.18 13.48 -17.95
N LYS A 317 -19.63 14.38 -17.07
CA LYS A 317 -21.05 14.66 -16.88
C LYS A 317 -21.78 15.10 -18.17
N LYS A 318 -21.06 15.68 -19.13
CA LYS A 318 -21.61 16.06 -20.47
C LYS A 318 -22.12 14.84 -21.24
N LEU A 319 -21.64 13.62 -20.94
CA LEU A 319 -22.09 12.36 -21.55
C LEU A 319 -23.54 12.00 -21.21
N LYS A 320 -24.14 12.58 -20.18
CA LYS A 320 -25.50 12.24 -19.74
C LYS A 320 -26.55 12.46 -20.85
N VAL A 321 -26.33 13.40 -21.76
CA VAL A 321 -27.26 13.68 -22.86
C VAL A 321 -27.36 12.54 -23.87
N TYR A 322 -26.35 11.65 -23.90
CA TYR A 322 -26.31 10.49 -24.81
C TYR A 322 -26.85 9.22 -24.19
N ALA A 323 -27.14 9.20 -22.86
CA ALA A 323 -27.43 7.99 -22.12
C ALA A 323 -28.74 7.28 -22.56
N THR A 324 -29.70 8.00 -23.07
CA THR A 324 -31.01 7.47 -23.51
C THR A 324 -31.11 7.24 -25.01
N ASP A 325 -30.09 7.55 -25.79
CA ASP A 325 -30.08 7.40 -27.25
C ASP A 325 -29.52 6.01 -27.62
N GLU A 326 -30.35 5.20 -28.26
CA GLU A 326 -30.02 3.82 -28.64
C GLU A 326 -28.76 3.73 -29.51
N LYS A 327 -28.53 4.70 -30.40
CA LYS A 327 -27.32 4.72 -31.24
C LYS A 327 -26.06 4.79 -30.39
N TYR A 328 -26.02 5.67 -29.39
CA TYR A 328 -24.86 5.86 -28.53
C TYR A 328 -24.69 4.70 -27.54
N GLN A 329 -25.81 4.12 -27.10
CA GLN A 329 -25.78 2.88 -26.31
C GLN A 329 -25.13 1.73 -27.11
N GLN A 330 -25.52 1.58 -28.37
CA GLN A 330 -24.94 0.55 -29.25
C GLN A 330 -23.45 0.79 -29.54
N GLU A 331 -23.04 2.04 -29.77
CA GLU A 331 -21.64 2.41 -29.93
C GLU A 331 -20.84 2.01 -28.67
N PHE A 332 -21.34 2.36 -27.49
CA PHE A 332 -20.71 2.03 -26.20
C PHE A 332 -20.60 0.51 -25.98
N MET A 333 -21.67 -0.22 -26.24
CA MET A 333 -21.68 -1.69 -26.14
C MET A 333 -20.69 -2.36 -27.11
N ASN A 334 -20.54 -1.81 -28.32
CA ASN A 334 -19.54 -2.30 -29.27
C ASN A 334 -18.11 -2.07 -28.76
N ILE A 335 -17.82 -0.91 -28.17
CA ILE A 335 -16.52 -0.64 -27.54
C ILE A 335 -16.24 -1.67 -26.41
N LYS A 336 -17.21 -1.89 -25.55
CA LYS A 336 -17.12 -2.89 -24.49
C LYS A 336 -16.83 -4.29 -25.07
N TYR A 337 -17.54 -4.67 -26.12
CA TYR A 337 -17.34 -5.95 -26.79
C TYR A 337 -15.92 -6.10 -27.37
N GLN A 338 -15.37 -5.06 -28.00
CA GLN A 338 -13.98 -5.10 -28.50
C GLN A 338 -12.96 -5.26 -27.35
N ASN A 339 -13.17 -4.60 -26.21
CA ASN A 339 -12.33 -4.78 -25.04
C ASN A 339 -12.44 -6.20 -24.46
N LYS A 340 -13.64 -6.79 -24.49
CA LYS A 340 -13.88 -8.18 -24.06
C LYS A 340 -13.17 -9.17 -24.98
N ILE A 341 -13.14 -8.95 -26.29
CA ILE A 341 -12.35 -9.77 -27.24
C ILE A 341 -10.85 -9.70 -26.87
N ARG A 342 -10.33 -8.52 -26.59
CA ARG A 342 -8.93 -8.36 -26.19
C ARG A 342 -8.60 -9.14 -24.93
N LEU A 343 -9.47 -9.07 -23.91
CA LEU A 343 -9.29 -9.82 -22.67
C LEU A 343 -9.46 -11.34 -22.89
N ALA A 344 -10.42 -11.77 -23.71
CA ALA A 344 -10.62 -13.17 -24.03
C ALA A 344 -9.39 -13.78 -24.73
N ASN A 345 -8.76 -13.04 -25.66
CA ASN A 345 -7.52 -13.46 -26.28
C ASN A 345 -6.37 -13.57 -25.26
N TYR A 346 -6.24 -12.61 -24.37
CA TYR A 346 -5.26 -12.67 -23.28
C TYR A 346 -5.48 -13.90 -22.38
N ILE A 347 -6.73 -14.20 -21.99
CA ILE A 347 -7.09 -15.36 -21.19
C ILE A 347 -6.74 -16.65 -21.94
N LYS A 348 -7.06 -16.73 -23.22
CA LYS A 348 -6.72 -17.90 -24.05
C LYS A 348 -5.20 -18.15 -24.10
N GLU A 349 -4.44 -17.09 -24.33
CA GLU A 349 -2.96 -17.16 -24.42
C GLU A 349 -2.30 -17.55 -23.10
N HIS A 350 -2.77 -16.99 -21.96
CA HIS A 350 -2.09 -17.13 -20.67
C HIS A 350 -2.70 -18.24 -19.79
N ASN A 351 -3.99 -18.50 -19.91
CA ASN A 351 -4.72 -19.47 -19.09
C ASN A 351 -5.19 -20.71 -19.88
N GLY A 352 -5.10 -20.70 -21.21
CA GLY A 352 -5.57 -21.80 -22.06
C GLY A 352 -7.09 -21.99 -22.07
N VAL A 353 -7.86 -21.02 -21.61
CA VAL A 353 -9.33 -21.08 -21.49
C VAL A 353 -9.98 -20.25 -22.59
N ASP A 354 -10.86 -20.89 -23.39
CA ASP A 354 -11.71 -20.17 -24.33
C ASP A 354 -12.93 -19.60 -23.60
N VAL A 355 -13.08 -18.28 -23.67
CA VAL A 355 -14.22 -17.58 -23.09
C VAL A 355 -15.00 -16.85 -24.19
N ASP A 356 -16.33 -16.86 -24.09
CA ASP A 356 -17.18 -16.11 -25.03
C ASP A 356 -17.23 -14.64 -24.66
N PRO A 357 -16.76 -13.72 -25.53
CA PRO A 357 -16.83 -12.27 -25.27
C PRO A 357 -18.27 -11.74 -25.16
N ARG A 358 -19.29 -12.51 -25.56
CA ARG A 358 -20.70 -12.14 -25.37
C ARG A 358 -21.23 -12.48 -23.98
N SER A 359 -20.57 -13.39 -23.24
CA SER A 359 -20.95 -13.71 -21.87
C SER A 359 -20.77 -12.48 -20.96
N ILE A 360 -21.47 -12.42 -19.85
CA ILE A 360 -21.20 -11.41 -18.81
C ILE A 360 -19.81 -11.65 -18.23
N PHE A 361 -18.95 -10.64 -18.23
CA PHE A 361 -17.66 -10.69 -17.54
C PHE A 361 -17.85 -10.15 -16.13
N ASP A 362 -18.03 -11.08 -15.19
CA ASP A 362 -18.12 -10.82 -13.75
C ASP A 362 -16.71 -10.90 -13.12
N VAL A 363 -16.25 -9.81 -12.52
CA VAL A 363 -14.83 -9.65 -12.21
C VAL A 363 -14.60 -9.31 -10.74
N GLN A 364 -13.78 -10.14 -10.08
CA GLN A 364 -13.25 -9.86 -8.75
C GLN A 364 -11.73 -9.92 -8.74
N VAL A 365 -11.08 -8.77 -8.94
CA VAL A 365 -9.62 -8.64 -8.98
C VAL A 365 -9.14 -7.71 -7.88
N LYS A 366 -8.47 -8.28 -6.89
CA LYS A 366 -7.92 -7.60 -5.70
C LYS A 366 -7.04 -8.56 -4.91
N ARG A 367 -6.20 -8.08 -3.99
CA ARG A 367 -5.45 -8.95 -3.09
C ARG A 367 -6.40 -9.93 -2.41
N LEU A 368 -5.99 -11.19 -2.23
CA LEU A 368 -6.81 -12.17 -1.56
C LEU A 368 -6.75 -11.97 -0.05
N HIS A 369 -7.93 -11.83 0.54
CA HIS A 369 -8.10 -11.74 1.99
C HIS A 369 -9.49 -12.20 2.37
N GLU A 370 -9.64 -12.84 3.54
CA GLU A 370 -10.95 -13.37 4.00
C GLU A 370 -12.04 -12.30 4.04
N TYR A 371 -11.73 -11.06 4.49
CA TYR A 371 -12.73 -9.99 4.54
C TYR A 371 -13.18 -9.48 3.16
N LYS A 372 -12.39 -9.70 2.10
CA LYS A 372 -12.77 -9.36 0.72
C LYS A 372 -13.71 -10.36 0.08
N ARG A 373 -13.92 -11.49 0.74
CA ARG A 373 -14.95 -12.52 0.47
C ARG A 373 -14.87 -13.16 -0.92
N GLN A 374 -13.68 -13.35 -1.49
CA GLN A 374 -13.52 -14.15 -2.70
C GLN A 374 -14.07 -15.57 -2.50
N LEU A 375 -13.99 -16.12 -1.28
CA LEU A 375 -14.61 -17.40 -0.94
C LEU A 375 -16.13 -17.37 -1.16
N LEU A 376 -16.82 -16.30 -0.76
CA LEU A 376 -18.27 -16.17 -0.98
C LEU A 376 -18.61 -16.18 -2.47
N ASN A 377 -17.83 -15.50 -3.30
CA ASN A 377 -18.04 -15.46 -4.74
C ASN A 377 -17.86 -16.84 -5.38
N ILE A 378 -16.78 -17.57 -5.05
CA ILE A 378 -16.60 -18.92 -5.63
C ILE A 378 -17.66 -19.91 -5.14
N LEU A 379 -18.15 -19.79 -3.90
CA LEU A 379 -19.27 -20.59 -3.41
C LEU A 379 -20.57 -20.28 -4.17
N HIS A 380 -20.80 -19.02 -4.53
CA HIS A 380 -21.92 -18.64 -5.39
C HIS A 380 -21.81 -19.27 -6.78
N VAL A 381 -20.62 -19.25 -7.38
CA VAL A 381 -20.37 -19.94 -8.67
C VAL A 381 -20.65 -21.44 -8.58
N MET A 382 -20.22 -22.09 -7.49
CA MET A 382 -20.52 -23.51 -7.24
C MET A 382 -22.02 -23.78 -7.09
N TYR A 383 -22.74 -22.88 -6.42
CA TYR A 383 -24.19 -22.97 -6.31
C TYR A 383 -24.86 -22.90 -7.69
N GLN A 384 -24.54 -21.94 -8.51
CA GLN A 384 -25.09 -21.82 -9.87
C GLN A 384 -24.75 -23.03 -10.76
N TYR A 385 -23.52 -23.54 -10.63
CA TYR A 385 -23.12 -24.76 -11.33
C TYR A 385 -24.00 -25.94 -10.91
N ASN A 386 -24.25 -26.12 -9.62
CA ASN A 386 -25.12 -27.20 -9.13
C ASN A 386 -26.57 -27.02 -9.61
N GLU A 387 -27.09 -25.80 -9.63
CA GLU A 387 -28.44 -25.55 -10.21
C GLU A 387 -28.49 -25.93 -11.68
N LEU A 388 -27.52 -25.60 -12.50
CA LEU A 388 -27.44 -26.00 -13.91
C LEU A 388 -27.38 -27.51 -14.09
N LYS A 389 -26.81 -28.26 -13.14
CA LYS A 389 -26.68 -29.71 -13.19
C LYS A 389 -27.95 -30.44 -12.73
N THR A 390 -28.65 -29.89 -11.76
CA THR A 390 -29.71 -30.62 -11.02
C THR A 390 -31.10 -30.08 -11.27
N ASN A 391 -31.26 -28.86 -11.73
CA ASN A 391 -32.53 -28.19 -11.95
C ASN A 391 -32.77 -27.93 -13.46
N PRO A 392 -33.55 -28.75 -14.14
CA PRO A 392 -33.79 -28.62 -15.59
C PRO A 392 -34.49 -27.31 -15.99
N SER A 393 -35.14 -26.62 -15.05
CA SER A 393 -35.81 -25.35 -15.28
C SER A 393 -34.91 -24.14 -15.05
N TYR A 394 -33.71 -24.34 -14.48
CA TYR A 394 -32.77 -23.26 -14.24
C TYR A 394 -32.05 -22.87 -15.52
N ASP A 395 -32.22 -21.64 -15.90
CA ASP A 395 -31.46 -21.02 -17.01
C ASP A 395 -30.80 -19.73 -16.54
N MET A 396 -29.63 -19.45 -17.08
CA MET A 396 -28.88 -18.23 -16.80
C MET A 396 -28.24 -17.70 -18.07
N TYR A 397 -28.02 -16.42 -18.10
CA TYR A 397 -27.20 -15.82 -19.17
C TYR A 397 -25.75 -16.30 -19.05
N PRO A 398 -25.07 -16.65 -20.14
CA PRO A 398 -23.69 -17.09 -20.09
C PRO A 398 -22.80 -16.08 -19.33
N THR A 399 -22.07 -16.55 -18.35
CA THR A 399 -21.26 -15.72 -17.47
C THR A 399 -19.86 -16.27 -17.33
N THR A 400 -18.86 -15.41 -17.48
CA THR A 400 -17.45 -15.70 -17.23
C THR A 400 -17.03 -15.02 -15.94
N TYR A 401 -16.75 -15.80 -14.91
CA TYR A 401 -16.24 -15.33 -13.62
C TYR A 401 -14.73 -15.22 -13.68
N ILE A 402 -14.23 -13.98 -13.53
CA ILE A 402 -12.82 -13.66 -13.65
C ILE A 402 -12.27 -13.25 -12.29
N PHE A 403 -11.39 -14.07 -11.74
CA PHE A 403 -10.67 -13.80 -10.52
C PHE A 403 -9.24 -13.37 -10.84
N GLY A 404 -8.66 -12.53 -10.00
CA GLY A 404 -7.25 -12.18 -10.04
C GLY A 404 -6.81 -11.72 -8.66
N ALA A 405 -5.79 -12.37 -8.09
CA ALA A 405 -5.37 -12.09 -6.74
C ALA A 405 -3.90 -12.46 -6.50
N LYS A 406 -3.32 -11.86 -5.47
CA LYS A 406 -2.07 -12.30 -4.83
C LYS A 406 -2.33 -12.46 -3.34
N ALA A 407 -1.77 -13.52 -2.74
CA ALA A 407 -1.79 -13.77 -1.32
C ALA A 407 -0.44 -13.45 -0.69
N SER A 408 -0.42 -12.99 0.56
CA SER A 408 0.81 -12.94 1.35
C SER A 408 1.42 -14.32 1.46
N ALA A 409 2.74 -14.43 1.45
CA ALA A 409 3.47 -15.69 1.39
C ALA A 409 3.11 -16.66 2.53
N GLY A 410 2.88 -16.15 3.75
CA GLY A 410 2.50 -16.92 4.93
C GLY A 410 1.00 -17.14 5.12
N TYR A 411 0.12 -16.56 4.29
CA TYR A 411 -1.32 -16.61 4.47
C TYR A 411 -1.92 -17.90 3.89
N LYS A 412 -1.82 -19.00 4.62
CA LYS A 412 -2.25 -20.34 4.19
C LYS A 412 -3.71 -20.37 3.72
N ARG A 413 -4.65 -19.73 4.45
CA ARG A 413 -6.07 -19.73 4.12
C ARG A 413 -6.33 -19.03 2.78
N ALA A 414 -5.67 -17.92 2.52
CA ALA A 414 -5.74 -17.23 1.22
C ALA A 414 -5.26 -18.13 0.07
N LYS A 415 -4.16 -18.85 0.26
CA LYS A 415 -3.66 -19.81 -0.74
C LYS A 415 -4.63 -20.97 -0.99
N LEU A 416 -5.31 -21.45 0.05
CA LEU A 416 -6.34 -22.48 -0.09
C LEU A 416 -7.55 -21.97 -0.89
N ILE A 417 -7.94 -20.71 -0.71
CA ILE A 417 -9.02 -20.10 -1.51
C ILE A 417 -8.61 -20.00 -2.98
N ILE A 418 -7.38 -19.59 -3.28
CA ILE A 418 -6.85 -19.58 -4.67
C ILE A 418 -6.89 -20.99 -5.25
N LYS A 419 -6.47 -22.01 -4.50
CA LYS A 419 -6.54 -23.41 -4.93
C LYS A 419 -7.98 -23.84 -5.20
N LEU A 420 -8.92 -23.50 -4.31
CA LEU A 420 -10.34 -23.80 -4.50
C LEU A 420 -10.88 -23.20 -5.80
N ILE A 421 -10.59 -21.91 -6.07
CA ILE A 421 -11.03 -21.25 -7.30
C ILE A 421 -10.51 -21.98 -8.53
N ASN A 422 -9.24 -22.35 -8.56
CA ASN A 422 -8.65 -23.08 -9.69
C ASN A 422 -9.22 -24.49 -9.82
N SER A 423 -9.42 -25.22 -8.71
CA SER A 423 -10.02 -26.56 -8.75
C SER A 423 -11.47 -26.54 -9.24
N VAL A 424 -12.25 -25.53 -8.85
CA VAL A 424 -13.62 -25.31 -9.35
C VAL A 424 -13.59 -24.95 -10.83
N ALA A 425 -12.63 -24.11 -11.26
CA ALA A 425 -12.43 -23.77 -12.67
C ALA A 425 -12.15 -25.01 -13.52
N ASP A 426 -11.28 -25.91 -13.05
CA ASP A 426 -10.95 -27.16 -13.76
C ASP A 426 -12.20 -28.05 -13.96
N VAL A 427 -13.05 -28.17 -12.95
CA VAL A 427 -14.29 -28.94 -13.05
C VAL A 427 -15.28 -28.28 -14.01
N ILE A 428 -15.58 -27.01 -13.80
CA ILE A 428 -16.64 -26.29 -14.53
C ILE A 428 -16.24 -26.08 -16.00
N ASN A 429 -15.02 -25.69 -16.28
CA ASN A 429 -14.57 -25.37 -17.64
C ASN A 429 -14.53 -26.60 -18.56
N ASN A 430 -14.39 -27.81 -18.00
CA ASN A 430 -14.33 -29.06 -18.72
C ASN A 430 -15.69 -29.81 -18.76
N ASP A 431 -16.74 -29.30 -18.12
CA ASP A 431 -18.06 -29.92 -18.13
C ASP A 431 -18.90 -29.45 -19.32
N ALA A 432 -18.95 -30.30 -20.36
CA ALA A 432 -19.75 -30.01 -21.56
C ALA A 432 -21.27 -30.00 -21.30
N SER A 433 -21.75 -30.61 -20.20
CA SER A 433 -23.18 -30.72 -19.91
C SER A 433 -23.85 -29.38 -19.61
N ILE A 434 -23.11 -28.41 -19.10
CA ILE A 434 -23.60 -27.05 -18.84
C ILE A 434 -23.52 -26.11 -20.05
N LYS A 435 -23.13 -26.65 -21.23
CA LYS A 435 -23.10 -25.93 -22.52
C LYS A 435 -22.36 -24.57 -22.49
N GLY A 436 -21.32 -24.45 -21.68
CA GLY A 436 -20.54 -23.24 -21.55
C GLY A 436 -21.24 -22.08 -20.85
N LYS A 437 -22.37 -22.32 -20.15
CA LYS A 437 -23.11 -21.28 -19.42
C LYS A 437 -22.25 -20.59 -18.33
N ILE A 438 -21.31 -21.32 -17.75
CA ILE A 438 -20.34 -20.77 -16.79
C ILE A 438 -18.92 -21.07 -17.28
N LYS A 439 -18.06 -20.07 -17.21
CA LYS A 439 -16.61 -20.22 -17.27
C LYS A 439 -15.99 -19.55 -16.04
N VAL A 440 -14.92 -20.14 -15.52
CA VAL A 440 -14.17 -19.60 -14.38
C VAL A 440 -12.71 -19.44 -14.77
N VAL A 441 -12.16 -18.26 -14.55
CA VAL A 441 -10.78 -17.94 -14.89
C VAL A 441 -10.09 -17.32 -13.68
N PHE A 442 -8.90 -17.78 -13.36
CA PHE A 442 -8.02 -17.13 -12.39
C PHE A 442 -6.81 -16.53 -13.12
N ILE A 443 -6.79 -15.21 -13.26
CA ILE A 443 -5.66 -14.49 -13.88
C ILE A 443 -4.53 -14.41 -12.86
N GLU A 444 -3.44 -15.12 -13.14
CA GLU A 444 -2.26 -15.12 -12.28
C GLU A 444 -1.51 -13.79 -12.32
N ASN A 445 -0.70 -13.56 -11.29
CA ASN A 445 0.16 -12.39 -11.17
C ASN A 445 -0.57 -11.05 -11.45
N TYR A 446 -1.77 -10.91 -10.90
CA TYR A 446 -2.56 -9.67 -11.03
C TYR A 446 -1.73 -8.44 -10.66
N ARG A 447 -1.61 -7.51 -11.59
CA ARG A 447 -0.81 -6.27 -11.49
C ARG A 447 -1.40 -5.16 -12.37
N VAL A 448 -0.85 -3.95 -12.28
CA VAL A 448 -1.39 -2.78 -13.00
C VAL A 448 -1.51 -3.00 -14.50
N SER A 449 -0.54 -3.64 -15.15
CA SER A 449 -0.54 -3.84 -16.59
C SER A 449 -1.67 -4.74 -17.10
N ASN A 450 -2.03 -5.82 -16.38
CA ASN A 450 -3.20 -6.62 -16.75
C ASN A 450 -4.49 -6.08 -16.17
N ALA A 451 -4.43 -5.30 -15.08
CA ALA A 451 -5.59 -4.61 -14.53
C ALA A 451 -6.23 -3.64 -15.55
N GLU A 452 -5.43 -2.88 -16.29
CA GLU A 452 -5.92 -1.95 -17.32
C GLU A 452 -6.78 -2.66 -18.37
N LEU A 453 -6.36 -3.83 -18.82
CA LEU A 453 -7.11 -4.66 -19.76
C LEU A 453 -8.42 -5.20 -19.13
N ILE A 454 -8.35 -5.63 -17.89
CA ILE A 454 -9.49 -6.20 -17.16
C ILE A 454 -10.55 -5.12 -16.89
N PHE A 455 -10.16 -3.92 -16.43
CA PHE A 455 -11.11 -2.84 -16.15
C PHE A 455 -11.88 -2.41 -17.39
N ALA A 456 -11.23 -2.34 -18.55
CA ALA A 456 -11.87 -1.96 -19.80
C ALA A 456 -12.92 -2.99 -20.27
N ALA A 457 -12.71 -4.28 -19.95
CA ALA A 457 -13.53 -5.38 -20.42
C ALA A 457 -14.65 -5.82 -19.46
N ALA A 458 -14.59 -5.46 -18.19
CA ALA A 458 -15.56 -5.93 -17.19
C ALA A 458 -16.97 -5.40 -17.42
N ASP A 459 -17.98 -6.25 -17.24
CA ASP A 459 -19.38 -5.86 -17.17
C ASP A 459 -19.82 -5.65 -15.72
N VAL A 460 -19.41 -6.54 -14.81
CA VAL A 460 -19.72 -6.49 -13.39
C VAL A 460 -18.43 -6.44 -12.57
N SER A 461 -18.42 -5.56 -11.60
CA SER A 461 -17.34 -5.35 -10.63
C SER A 461 -17.80 -5.82 -9.25
N GLU A 462 -17.20 -6.89 -8.75
CA GLU A 462 -17.48 -7.47 -7.44
C GLU A 462 -16.79 -6.67 -6.33
N GLN A 463 -17.58 -5.95 -5.52
CA GLN A 463 -17.14 -5.14 -4.39
C GLN A 463 -17.84 -5.61 -3.10
N ILE A 464 -17.67 -6.88 -2.78
CA ILE A 464 -18.41 -7.61 -1.75
C ILE A 464 -17.64 -7.79 -0.44
N SER A 465 -16.69 -6.93 -0.13
CA SER A 465 -16.00 -6.95 1.17
C SER A 465 -17.00 -6.88 2.32
N THR A 466 -16.66 -7.51 3.46
CA THR A 466 -17.47 -7.38 4.68
C THR A 466 -17.67 -5.90 5.01
N ALA A 467 -18.90 -5.51 5.30
CA ALA A 467 -19.27 -4.13 5.62
C ALA A 467 -18.34 -3.53 6.68
N SER A 468 -17.91 -2.29 6.48
CA SER A 468 -16.99 -1.55 7.35
C SER A 468 -15.58 -2.14 7.48
N ARG A 469 -15.17 -3.08 6.60
CA ARG A 469 -13.80 -3.65 6.62
C ARG A 469 -12.90 -3.10 5.51
N GLU A 470 -13.46 -2.67 4.39
CA GLU A 470 -12.73 -2.01 3.31
C GLU A 470 -12.76 -0.49 3.53
N ALA A 471 -11.59 0.12 3.71
CA ALA A 471 -11.50 1.56 4.02
C ALA A 471 -12.06 2.45 2.90
N SER A 472 -11.69 2.18 1.67
CA SER A 472 -12.19 2.85 0.46
C SER A 472 -12.21 1.89 -0.72
N GLY A 473 -11.07 1.20 -0.98
CA GLY A 473 -10.79 0.60 -2.26
C GLY A 473 -10.65 1.63 -3.38
N THR A 474 -10.05 1.24 -4.47
CA THR A 474 -9.91 2.08 -5.68
C THR A 474 -10.30 1.31 -6.95
N GLY A 475 -10.39 -0.01 -6.87
CA GLY A 475 -10.82 -0.87 -7.98
C GLY A 475 -12.23 -0.52 -8.46
N ASN A 476 -13.16 -0.30 -7.53
CA ASN A 476 -14.52 0.16 -7.81
C ASN A 476 -14.56 1.41 -8.70
N MET A 477 -13.73 2.41 -8.40
CA MET A 477 -13.66 3.65 -9.19
C MET A 477 -13.14 3.39 -10.61
N LYS A 478 -12.16 2.50 -10.77
CA LYS A 478 -11.57 2.13 -12.06
C LYS A 478 -12.56 1.36 -12.93
N PHE A 479 -13.30 0.42 -12.35
CA PHE A 479 -14.37 -0.29 -13.02
C PHE A 479 -15.50 0.65 -13.46
N MET A 480 -16.00 1.49 -12.55
CA MET A 480 -17.05 2.48 -12.88
C MET A 480 -16.62 3.42 -14.01
N LEU A 481 -15.37 3.90 -13.98
CA LEU A 481 -14.83 4.79 -15.03
C LEU A 481 -14.84 4.13 -16.42
N ASN A 482 -14.77 2.79 -16.46
CA ASN A 482 -14.82 1.96 -17.67
C ASN A 482 -16.21 1.38 -17.95
N GLY A 483 -17.25 1.81 -17.25
CA GLY A 483 -18.64 1.44 -17.51
C GLY A 483 -19.08 0.09 -16.96
N ALA A 484 -18.37 -0.48 -15.99
CA ALA A 484 -18.84 -1.68 -15.29
C ALA A 484 -19.86 -1.32 -14.21
N VAL A 485 -20.85 -2.19 -14.03
CA VAL A 485 -21.81 -2.12 -12.93
C VAL A 485 -21.16 -2.67 -11.66
N THR A 486 -21.38 -2.01 -10.54
CA THR A 486 -20.84 -2.46 -9.25
C THR A 486 -21.87 -3.30 -8.52
N LEU A 487 -21.49 -4.54 -8.16
CA LEU A 487 -22.19 -5.37 -7.19
C LEU A 487 -21.48 -5.26 -5.84
N GLY A 488 -22.14 -4.73 -4.83
CA GLY A 488 -21.49 -4.42 -3.57
C GLY A 488 -22.42 -4.41 -2.36
N THR A 489 -21.81 -4.28 -1.20
CA THR A 489 -22.49 -4.20 0.11
C THR A 489 -22.31 -2.82 0.72
#